data_8ad889b9f6ae033a849d0d217e750954
#
_entry.id   8ad889b9f6ae033a849d0d217e750954
#
_cell.length_a   1.000
_cell.length_b   1.000
_cell.length_c   1.000
_cell.angle_alpha   90.00
_cell.angle_beta   90.00
_cell.angle_gamma   90.00
#
_symmetry.space_group_name_H-M   'P 1'
#
loop_
_entity.id
_entity.type
_entity.pdbx_description
1 polymer ?
#
loop_
_entity_poly.entity_id
_entity_poly.type
_entity_poly.pdbx_seq_one_letter_code
_entity_poly.pdbx_strand_id
1 'polypeptide(L)'
;EAEIEVLNPYEYHASVSPLVKILKTGHHGVELTDKEWKTLYNWIDFNAPYHGKFNANIFKGVEQISRRTELAEKYANAGVDWQSELRSYAQYLESQEKPLPVEPEKREFKDKEVKVKGWPFDKNVAQAMTMKGGDARMSIELAPGIKMNFVRIPAGSFVMGSNRGHSDYSPAHKQVVKKSFWMGEIEVSNEQFRTIFPEHDSRFDRQLWKDHVHQGYPANKPEQPAIRVSWEEAMDFCKKLSERTGRNITLPTEAQWEWACRAGSDDTFWYGSLNADFSKFENMADKQLNKMAVRGVDPQPMSENDSWYKYYTYQPKENGVDDGNMLQVK
;
A
#
# COMPACT_ATOMS: atom_id res chain seq x y z
N GLU A 1 3.87 -5.39 -7.01
CA GLU A 1 4.18 -5.83 -5.64
C GLU A 1 2.85 -5.85 -4.90
N ALA A 2 2.49 -7.01 -4.34
CA ALA A 2 1.32 -7.07 -3.48
C ALA A 2 1.68 -6.25 -2.23
N GLU A 3 0.88 -5.24 -1.91
CA GLU A 3 0.96 -4.58 -0.62
C GLU A 3 0.82 -5.66 0.44
N ILE A 4 1.87 -5.85 1.21
CA ILE A 4 1.82 -6.70 2.39
C ILE A 4 1.09 -5.86 3.45
N GLU A 5 -0.21 -6.05 3.52
CA GLU A 5 -1.01 -5.47 4.59
C GLU A 5 -0.56 -6.11 5.90
N VAL A 6 0.01 -5.32 6.79
CA VAL A 6 0.36 -5.79 8.13
C VAL A 6 -0.93 -5.84 8.94
N LEU A 7 -1.50 -7.04 9.01
CA LEU A 7 -2.72 -7.29 9.77
C LEU A 7 -2.46 -7.10 11.26
N ASN A 8 -3.41 -6.48 11.95
CA ASN A 8 -3.36 -6.43 13.41
C ASN A 8 -3.38 -7.86 13.99
N PRO A 9 -2.65 -8.13 15.08
CA PRO A 9 -2.70 -9.41 15.73
C PRO A 9 -4.15 -9.82 16.00
N TYR A 10 -4.52 -11.04 15.56
CA TYR A 10 -5.88 -11.60 15.67
C TYR A 10 -6.98 -10.99 14.80
N GLU A 11 -6.69 -10.09 13.86
CA GLU A 11 -7.71 -9.47 13.00
C GLU A 11 -8.47 -10.51 12.17
N TYR A 12 -7.79 -11.52 11.66
CA TYR A 12 -8.36 -12.65 10.90
C TYR A 12 -8.24 -13.99 11.63
N HIS A 13 -8.09 -13.97 12.94
CA HIS A 13 -7.99 -15.17 13.74
C HIS A 13 -9.35 -15.83 13.98
N ALA A 14 -9.37 -17.17 14.18
CA ALA A 14 -10.61 -17.91 14.47
C ALA A 14 -11.41 -17.31 15.62
N SER A 15 -10.76 -16.74 16.64
CA SER A 15 -11.42 -16.14 17.80
C SER A 15 -12.31 -14.95 17.46
N VAL A 16 -12.02 -14.21 16.42
CA VAL A 16 -12.81 -13.05 15.96
C VAL A 16 -13.79 -13.40 14.84
N SER A 17 -13.71 -14.61 14.30
CA SER A 17 -14.56 -15.08 13.21
C SER A 17 -16.06 -14.99 13.54
N PRO A 18 -16.86 -14.35 12.67
CA PRO A 18 -18.32 -14.34 12.82
C PRO A 18 -18.92 -15.76 12.92
N LEU A 19 -18.39 -16.72 12.16
CA LEU A 19 -18.85 -18.11 12.21
C LEU A 19 -18.63 -18.72 13.59
N VAL A 20 -17.46 -18.54 14.19
CA VAL A 20 -17.16 -19.03 15.54
C VAL A 20 -18.09 -18.38 16.57
N LYS A 21 -18.33 -17.08 16.44
CA LYS A 21 -19.24 -16.36 17.34
C LYS A 21 -20.67 -16.90 17.25
N ILE A 22 -21.18 -17.10 16.04
CA ILE A 22 -22.53 -17.63 15.79
C ILE A 22 -22.67 -19.03 16.38
N LEU A 23 -21.72 -19.93 16.13
CA LEU A 23 -21.76 -21.30 16.65
C LEU A 23 -21.68 -21.33 18.19
N LYS A 24 -20.85 -20.49 18.81
CA LYS A 24 -20.77 -20.40 20.28
C LYS A 24 -22.05 -19.86 20.94
N THR A 25 -22.84 -19.07 20.23
CA THR A 25 -24.12 -18.55 20.72
C THR A 25 -25.31 -19.51 20.49
N GLY A 26 -25.07 -20.68 19.88
CA GLY A 26 -26.11 -21.69 19.69
C GLY A 26 -26.88 -21.51 18.39
N HIS A 27 -26.24 -21.64 17.26
CA HIS A 27 -26.89 -21.53 15.95
C HIS A 27 -27.55 -22.85 15.53
N HIS A 28 -28.85 -22.84 15.33
CA HIS A 28 -29.66 -23.99 14.88
C HIS A 28 -29.45 -25.30 15.66
N GLY A 29 -29.10 -25.21 16.96
CA GLY A 29 -28.87 -26.39 17.77
C GLY A 29 -27.59 -27.17 17.43
N VAL A 30 -26.66 -26.58 16.71
CA VAL A 30 -25.37 -27.21 16.42
C VAL A 30 -24.50 -27.17 17.67
N GLU A 31 -24.13 -28.37 18.11
CA GLU A 31 -23.17 -28.55 19.20
C GLU A 31 -21.92 -29.23 18.62
N LEU A 32 -20.76 -28.63 18.86
CA LEU A 32 -19.48 -29.15 18.40
C LEU A 32 -18.71 -29.72 19.58
N THR A 33 -18.11 -30.87 19.36
CA THR A 33 -17.14 -31.48 20.29
C THR A 33 -15.84 -30.67 20.31
N ASP A 34 -15.01 -30.83 21.32
CA ASP A 34 -13.69 -30.17 21.41
C ASP A 34 -12.81 -30.45 20.21
N LYS A 35 -12.90 -31.67 19.67
CA LYS A 35 -12.16 -32.04 18.44
C LYS A 35 -12.65 -31.25 17.20
N GLU A 36 -13.95 -31.08 17.08
CA GLU A 36 -14.56 -30.33 15.96
C GLU A 36 -14.27 -28.84 16.09
N TRP A 37 -14.34 -28.28 17.30
CA TRP A 37 -13.91 -26.91 17.57
C TRP A 37 -12.45 -26.70 17.17
N LYS A 38 -11.56 -27.58 17.60
CA LYS A 38 -10.13 -27.50 17.24
C LYS A 38 -9.92 -27.58 15.73
N THR A 39 -10.68 -28.43 15.06
CA THR A 39 -10.62 -28.57 13.60
C THR A 39 -11.09 -27.30 12.91
N LEU A 40 -12.20 -26.70 13.38
CA LEU A 40 -12.75 -25.47 12.83
C LEU A 40 -11.79 -24.30 13.02
N TYR A 41 -11.21 -24.15 14.21
CA TYR A 41 -10.23 -23.10 14.48
C TYR A 41 -9.00 -23.23 13.58
N ASN A 42 -8.41 -24.41 13.50
CA ASN A 42 -7.29 -24.65 12.63
C ASN A 42 -7.62 -24.36 11.16
N TRP A 43 -8.82 -24.74 10.71
CA TRP A 43 -9.24 -24.49 9.34
C TRP A 43 -9.36 -22.99 9.04
N ILE A 44 -9.88 -22.17 9.96
CA ILE A 44 -9.97 -20.71 9.82
C ILE A 44 -8.58 -20.10 9.86
N ASP A 45 -7.74 -20.49 10.82
CA ASP A 45 -6.40 -19.94 11.01
C ASP A 45 -5.44 -20.30 9.87
N PHE A 46 -5.74 -21.34 9.09
CA PHE A 46 -5.08 -21.67 7.83
C PHE A 46 -5.72 -21.01 6.60
N ASN A 47 -6.45 -19.91 6.76
CA ASN A 47 -7.15 -19.20 5.68
C ASN A 47 -8.23 -20.05 4.99
N ALA A 48 -8.95 -20.87 5.75
CA ALA A 48 -10.10 -21.63 5.26
C ALA A 48 -9.84 -22.33 3.91
N PRO A 49 -8.85 -23.23 3.78
CA PRO A 49 -8.52 -23.84 2.51
C PRO A 49 -9.74 -24.61 1.99
N TYR A 50 -10.16 -24.27 0.77
CA TYR A 50 -11.35 -24.88 0.14
C TYR A 50 -11.18 -26.37 -0.11
N HIS A 51 -9.95 -26.84 -0.28
CA HIS A 51 -9.62 -28.24 -0.52
C HIS A 51 -8.95 -28.86 0.69
N GLY A 52 -9.46 -29.99 1.13
CA GLY A 52 -8.91 -30.74 2.28
C GLY A 52 -7.52 -31.33 2.06
N LYS A 53 -6.95 -31.19 0.86
CA LYS A 53 -5.58 -31.60 0.51
C LYS A 53 -4.89 -30.45 -0.22
N PHE A 54 -3.70 -30.10 0.24
CA PHE A 54 -2.88 -29.04 -0.36
C PHE A 54 -2.65 -29.20 -1.87
N ASN A 55 -2.66 -30.42 -2.38
CA ASN A 55 -2.40 -30.77 -3.78
C ASN A 55 -3.66 -30.89 -4.65
N ALA A 56 -4.86 -30.72 -4.10
CA ALA A 56 -6.09 -30.96 -4.86
C ALA A 56 -6.32 -29.96 -5.99
N ASN A 57 -5.77 -28.75 -5.87
CA ASN A 57 -5.95 -27.65 -6.83
C ASN A 57 -4.68 -26.95 -7.27
N ILE A 58 -3.53 -27.32 -6.73
CA ILE A 58 -2.29 -26.82 -7.26
C ILE A 58 -2.04 -27.56 -8.57
N PHE A 59 -2.03 -26.84 -9.64
CA PHE A 59 -1.53 -27.32 -10.93
C PHE A 59 -0.30 -28.19 -10.70
N LYS A 60 -0.39 -29.49 -11.03
CA LYS A 60 0.68 -30.47 -10.87
C LYS A 60 0.96 -31.01 -9.45
N GLY A 61 0.09 -30.78 -8.47
CA GLY A 61 0.31 -31.36 -7.13
C GLY A 61 0.35 -32.89 -7.14
N VAL A 62 -0.52 -33.54 -7.93
CA VAL A 62 -0.51 -34.99 -8.14
C VAL A 62 0.76 -35.42 -8.87
N GLU A 63 1.22 -34.66 -9.85
CA GLU A 63 2.45 -34.90 -10.58
C GLU A 63 3.68 -34.75 -9.67
N GLN A 64 3.65 -33.84 -8.70
CA GLN A 64 4.75 -33.65 -7.74
C GLN A 64 4.89 -34.85 -6.81
N ILE A 65 3.81 -35.46 -6.33
CA ILE A 65 3.84 -36.68 -5.50
C ILE A 65 4.39 -37.83 -6.33
N SER A 66 3.86 -38.04 -7.54
CA SER A 66 4.36 -39.07 -8.45
C SER A 66 5.83 -38.86 -8.77
N ARG A 67 6.22 -37.63 -9.03
CA ARG A 67 7.62 -37.27 -9.30
C ARG A 67 8.53 -37.51 -8.10
N ARG A 68 8.10 -37.20 -6.89
CA ARG A 68 8.83 -37.46 -5.66
C ARG A 68 9.04 -38.96 -5.48
N THR A 69 7.98 -39.77 -5.69
CA THR A 69 8.06 -41.23 -5.59
C THR A 69 9.06 -41.79 -6.59
N GLU A 70 8.95 -41.41 -7.87
CA GLU A 70 9.89 -41.81 -8.92
C GLU A 70 11.36 -41.48 -8.58
N LEU A 71 11.61 -40.26 -8.08
CA LEU A 71 12.95 -39.83 -7.73
C LEU A 71 13.50 -40.55 -6.50
N ALA A 72 12.66 -40.81 -5.50
CA ALA A 72 13.06 -41.59 -4.32
C ALA A 72 13.41 -43.03 -4.66
N GLU A 73 12.61 -43.67 -5.49
CA GLU A 73 12.92 -45.03 -6.00
C GLU A 73 14.21 -45.06 -6.80
N LYS A 74 14.35 -44.09 -7.74
CA LYS A 74 15.48 -44.03 -8.68
C LYS A 74 16.83 -43.74 -8.01
N TYR A 75 16.86 -42.80 -7.05
CA TYR A 75 18.10 -42.26 -6.50
C TYR A 75 18.37 -42.68 -5.05
N ALA A 76 17.34 -42.99 -4.30
CA ALA A 76 17.47 -43.40 -2.90
C ALA A 76 17.11 -44.89 -2.66
N ASN A 77 16.64 -45.57 -3.70
CA ASN A 77 16.13 -46.95 -3.60
C ASN A 77 15.11 -47.12 -2.45
N ALA A 78 14.27 -46.13 -2.25
CA ALA A 78 13.30 -46.04 -1.17
C ALA A 78 11.90 -45.79 -1.73
N GLY A 79 10.92 -46.59 -1.28
CA GLY A 79 9.53 -46.34 -1.52
C GLY A 79 9.04 -45.15 -0.67
N VAL A 80 8.19 -44.33 -1.22
CA VAL A 80 7.55 -43.19 -0.49
C VAL A 80 6.11 -43.52 -0.19
N ASP A 81 5.79 -43.79 1.08
CA ASP A 81 4.40 -43.80 1.59
C ASP A 81 4.06 -42.45 2.22
N TRP A 82 3.70 -41.49 1.38
CA TRP A 82 3.36 -40.15 1.82
C TRP A 82 2.16 -40.10 2.78
N GLN A 83 1.25 -41.06 2.70
CA GLN A 83 0.11 -41.16 3.62
C GLN A 83 0.55 -41.57 5.01
N SER A 84 1.50 -42.50 5.11
CA SER A 84 2.09 -42.89 6.40
C SER A 84 2.92 -41.77 6.99
N GLU A 85 3.70 -41.06 6.17
CA GLU A 85 4.44 -39.87 6.59
C GLU A 85 3.53 -38.77 7.16
N LEU A 86 2.43 -38.49 6.49
CA LEU A 86 1.44 -37.51 6.99
C LEU A 86 0.79 -37.94 8.31
N ARG A 87 0.43 -39.22 8.43
CA ARG A 87 -0.11 -39.77 9.69
C ARG A 87 0.91 -39.67 10.84
N SER A 88 2.14 -40.04 10.58
CA SER A 88 3.22 -39.96 11.58
C SER A 88 3.48 -38.51 11.99
N TYR A 89 3.46 -37.57 11.04
CA TYR A 89 3.64 -36.17 11.33
C TYR A 89 2.45 -35.58 12.11
N ALA A 90 1.23 -35.97 11.77
CA ALA A 90 0.03 -35.56 12.52
C ALA A 90 0.09 -36.08 13.96
N GLN A 91 0.48 -37.35 14.17
CA GLN A 91 0.68 -37.92 15.50
C GLN A 91 1.80 -37.20 16.28
N TYR A 92 2.90 -36.89 15.62
CA TYR A 92 3.98 -36.08 16.21
C TYR A 92 3.44 -34.71 16.67
N LEU A 93 2.69 -34.00 15.82
CA LEU A 93 2.10 -32.72 16.20
C LEU A 93 1.09 -32.83 17.34
N GLU A 94 0.31 -33.89 17.37
CA GLU A 94 -0.63 -34.19 18.48
C GLU A 94 0.09 -34.48 19.79
N SER A 95 1.29 -35.13 19.73
CA SER A 95 2.11 -35.41 20.90
C SER A 95 2.84 -34.22 21.50
N GLN A 96 2.92 -33.09 20.74
CA GLN A 96 3.52 -31.86 21.23
C GLN A 96 2.52 -31.15 22.15
N GLU A 97 2.83 -31.06 23.41
CA GLU A 97 2.14 -30.13 24.32
C GLU A 97 2.39 -28.70 23.84
N LYS A 98 1.48 -28.17 23.03
CA LYS A 98 1.48 -26.75 22.72
C LYS A 98 0.84 -26.04 23.91
N PRO A 99 1.55 -25.13 24.58
CA PRO A 99 0.89 -24.26 25.51
C PRO A 99 -0.23 -23.55 24.75
N LEU A 100 -1.45 -23.60 25.30
CA LEU A 100 -2.58 -22.84 24.75
C LEU A 100 -2.11 -21.39 24.62
N PRO A 101 -2.31 -20.75 23.45
CA PRO A 101 -1.99 -19.34 23.32
C PRO A 101 -2.70 -18.59 24.44
N VAL A 102 -1.92 -18.00 25.31
CA VAL A 102 -2.49 -17.08 26.30
C VAL A 102 -3.04 -15.90 25.48
N GLU A 103 -4.34 -15.70 25.55
CA GLU A 103 -4.99 -14.56 24.91
C GLU A 103 -4.27 -13.31 25.45
N PRO A 104 -3.57 -12.52 24.62
CA PRO A 104 -2.88 -11.36 25.10
C PRO A 104 -3.93 -10.43 25.71
N GLU A 105 -3.62 -9.87 26.87
CA GLU A 105 -4.48 -8.85 27.47
C GLU A 105 -4.79 -7.80 26.40
N LYS A 106 -6.08 -7.57 26.14
CA LYS A 106 -6.50 -6.47 25.27
C LYS A 106 -5.87 -5.20 25.81
N ARG A 107 -4.82 -4.74 25.16
CA ARG A 107 -4.30 -3.42 25.43
C ARG A 107 -5.37 -2.44 24.97
N GLU A 108 -6.15 -1.93 25.93
CA GLU A 108 -6.93 -0.74 25.69
C GLU A 108 -5.93 0.38 25.38
N PHE A 109 -5.74 0.68 24.12
CA PHE A 109 -5.09 1.91 23.72
C PHE A 109 -6.01 3.04 24.17
N LYS A 110 -5.74 3.58 25.35
CA LYS A 110 -6.36 4.84 25.75
C LYS A 110 -5.79 5.88 24.78
N ASP A 111 -6.62 6.30 23.85
CA ASP A 111 -6.32 7.41 22.95
C ASP A 111 -6.00 8.63 23.81
N LYS A 112 -4.73 8.82 24.13
CA LYS A 112 -4.28 10.08 24.72
C LYS A 112 -4.32 11.10 23.60
N GLU A 113 -5.32 11.99 23.67
CA GLU A 113 -5.37 13.15 22.79
C GLU A 113 -4.06 13.92 22.89
N VAL A 114 -3.30 13.97 21.81
CA VAL A 114 -2.05 14.71 21.75
C VAL A 114 -2.35 16.14 21.34
N LYS A 115 -2.09 17.09 22.22
CA LYS A 115 -2.30 18.52 21.93
C LYS A 115 -0.97 19.20 21.68
N VAL A 116 -0.88 19.94 20.57
CA VAL A 116 0.29 20.75 20.21
C VAL A 116 -0.14 22.21 20.15
N LYS A 117 0.57 23.07 20.89
CA LYS A 117 0.26 24.50 20.94
C LYS A 117 0.44 25.11 19.54
N GLY A 118 -0.62 25.76 19.04
CA GLY A 118 -0.62 26.39 17.72
C GLY A 118 -0.89 25.41 16.57
N TRP A 119 -1.38 24.20 16.86
CA TRP A 119 -1.83 23.20 15.91
C TRP A 119 -3.23 22.71 16.34
N PRO A 120 -4.18 22.46 15.44
CA PRO A 120 -4.13 22.78 13.99
C PRO A 120 -4.24 24.29 13.73
N PHE A 121 -4.07 24.71 12.48
CA PHE A 121 -4.19 26.11 12.06
C PHE A 121 -4.77 26.21 10.65
N ASP A 122 -5.36 27.37 10.36
CA ASP A 122 -6.02 27.63 9.09
C ASP A 122 -5.06 28.08 7.97
N LYS A 123 -5.60 28.19 6.76
CA LYS A 123 -4.87 28.62 5.56
C LYS A 123 -4.20 30.00 5.72
N ASN A 124 -4.83 30.94 6.43
CA ASN A 124 -4.28 32.28 6.59
C ASN A 124 -3.04 32.26 7.47
N VAL A 125 -3.09 31.48 8.56
CA VAL A 125 -1.94 31.24 9.43
C VAL A 125 -0.82 30.51 8.66
N ALA A 126 -1.16 29.50 7.87
CA ALA A 126 -0.18 28.80 7.03
C ALA A 126 0.54 29.75 6.07
N GLN A 127 -0.21 30.60 5.38
CA GLN A 127 0.34 31.61 4.47
C GLN A 127 1.24 32.60 5.21
N ALA A 128 0.78 33.11 6.35
CA ALA A 128 1.58 34.05 7.17
C ALA A 128 2.90 33.42 7.63
N MET A 129 2.88 32.15 8.06
CA MET A 129 4.10 31.41 8.44
C MET A 129 5.05 31.26 7.24
N THR A 130 4.54 30.94 6.07
CA THR A 130 5.32 30.81 4.84
C THR A 130 5.95 32.14 4.44
N MET A 131 5.20 33.22 4.46
CA MET A 131 5.65 34.56 4.03
C MET A 131 6.66 35.21 5.03
N LYS A 132 6.57 34.89 6.32
CA LYS A 132 7.43 35.44 7.37
C LYS A 132 8.93 35.20 7.12
N GLY A 133 9.31 34.20 6.39
CA GLY A 133 10.70 33.87 6.10
C GLY A 133 11.25 34.45 4.78
N GLY A 134 10.54 35.33 4.06
CA GLY A 134 10.91 35.85 2.73
C GLY A 134 10.17 35.14 1.59
N ASP A 135 10.83 34.90 0.45
CA ASP A 135 10.19 34.31 -0.72
C ASP A 135 9.55 32.98 -0.40
N ALA A 136 8.31 32.83 -0.84
CA ALA A 136 7.52 31.61 -0.64
C ALA A 136 7.80 30.53 -1.72
N ARG A 137 8.34 30.96 -2.87
CA ARG A 137 8.64 30.11 -4.01
C ARG A 137 10.04 30.38 -4.55
N MET A 138 10.69 29.36 -5.06
CA MET A 138 11.91 29.46 -5.86
C MET A 138 11.84 28.47 -7.02
N SER A 139 12.62 28.76 -8.05
CA SER A 139 12.78 27.87 -9.21
C SER A 139 14.25 27.61 -9.46
N ILE A 140 14.58 26.39 -9.82
CA ILE A 140 15.91 25.98 -10.25
C ILE A 140 15.80 25.53 -11.70
N GLU A 141 16.61 26.08 -12.58
CA GLU A 141 16.70 25.63 -13.96
C GLU A 141 17.63 24.42 -14.02
N LEU A 142 17.10 23.29 -14.50
CA LEU A 142 17.81 22.02 -14.62
C LEU A 142 18.47 21.86 -15.98
N ALA A 143 17.82 22.37 -17.02
CA ALA A 143 18.32 22.46 -18.40
C ALA A 143 17.56 23.61 -19.10
N PRO A 144 17.98 24.04 -20.28
CA PRO A 144 17.27 25.10 -21.02
C PRO A 144 15.76 24.80 -21.13
N GLY A 145 14.95 25.62 -20.48
CA GLY A 145 13.49 25.47 -20.44
C GLY A 145 12.93 24.45 -19.45
N ILE A 146 13.75 23.62 -18.82
CA ILE A 146 13.30 22.64 -17.82
C ILE A 146 13.61 23.18 -16.42
N LYS A 147 12.56 23.46 -15.67
CA LYS A 147 12.65 24.03 -14.31
C LYS A 147 12.04 23.10 -13.28
N MET A 148 12.56 23.17 -12.08
CA MET A 148 11.98 22.54 -10.89
C MET A 148 11.58 23.64 -9.92
N ASN A 149 10.29 23.70 -9.61
CA ASN A 149 9.73 24.69 -8.69
C ASN A 149 9.67 24.12 -7.28
N PHE A 150 9.93 24.99 -6.31
CA PHE A 150 9.90 24.67 -4.89
C PHE A 150 9.06 25.66 -4.14
N VAL A 151 8.37 25.15 -3.14
CA VAL A 151 7.66 25.95 -2.14
C VAL A 151 8.38 25.89 -0.81
N ARG A 152 8.38 26.99 -0.08
CA ARG A 152 8.97 27.03 1.25
C ARG A 152 7.98 26.51 2.28
N ILE A 153 8.39 25.46 2.98
CA ILE A 153 7.68 24.88 4.10
C ILE A 153 8.24 25.49 5.40
N PRO A 154 7.43 26.16 6.22
CA PRO A 154 7.91 26.81 7.45
C PRO A 154 8.26 25.80 8.52
N ALA A 155 9.12 26.20 9.46
CA ALA A 155 9.31 25.44 10.70
C ALA A 155 8.05 25.48 11.56
N GLY A 156 7.81 24.41 12.35
CA GLY A 156 6.65 24.34 13.21
C GLY A 156 6.58 23.05 14.02
N SER A 157 5.46 22.86 14.69
CA SER A 157 5.17 21.67 15.47
C SER A 157 3.76 21.19 15.19
N PHE A 158 3.58 19.88 15.13
CA PHE A 158 2.29 19.25 14.79
C PHE A 158 2.10 17.91 15.48
N VAL A 159 0.95 17.34 15.35
CA VAL A 159 0.69 15.94 15.73
C VAL A 159 0.97 15.09 14.51
N MET A 160 2.03 14.29 14.58
CA MET A 160 2.43 13.32 13.58
C MET A 160 1.79 11.97 13.85
N GLY A 161 1.38 11.29 12.80
CA GLY A 161 0.72 9.99 12.90
C GLY A 161 -0.75 10.08 13.28
N SER A 162 -1.34 8.93 13.56
CA SER A 162 -2.73 8.79 13.94
C SER A 162 -2.90 7.58 14.87
N ASN A 163 -3.81 7.67 15.83
CA ASN A 163 -4.25 6.51 16.62
C ASN A 163 -5.46 5.81 15.97
N ARG A 164 -5.86 6.28 14.80
CA ARG A 164 -6.95 5.71 13.99
C ARG A 164 -6.37 5.24 12.66
N GLY A 165 -6.72 4.02 12.24
CA GLY A 165 -6.20 3.42 11.01
C GLY A 165 -5.18 2.33 11.28
N HIS A 166 -4.21 2.15 10.39
CA HIS A 166 -3.21 1.09 10.49
C HIS A 166 -2.22 1.34 11.64
N SER A 167 -1.69 0.26 12.19
CA SER A 167 -0.80 0.28 13.37
C SER A 167 0.52 1.01 13.14
N ASP A 168 0.97 1.10 11.90
CA ASP A 168 2.20 1.80 11.50
C ASP A 168 2.09 3.33 11.58
N TYR A 169 0.86 3.87 11.59
CA TYR A 169 0.64 5.31 11.84
C TYR A 169 0.66 5.67 13.34
N SER A 170 0.66 4.67 14.21
CA SER A 170 0.50 4.83 15.65
C SER A 170 1.84 4.70 16.39
N PRO A 171 2.04 5.41 17.50
CA PRO A 171 1.10 6.33 18.14
C PRO A 171 1.16 7.75 17.57
N ALA A 172 0.04 8.46 17.58
CA ALA A 172 0.06 9.89 17.36
C ALA A 172 0.94 10.58 18.41
N HIS A 173 1.84 11.45 17.97
CA HIS A 173 2.81 12.11 18.86
C HIS A 173 3.16 13.51 18.40
N LYS A 174 3.66 14.33 19.33
CA LYS A 174 4.16 15.65 18.97
C LYS A 174 5.46 15.53 18.18
N GLN A 175 5.52 16.16 17.04
CA GLN A 175 6.71 16.28 16.20
C GLN A 175 7.08 17.75 15.97
N VAL A 176 8.36 18.01 15.78
CA VAL A 176 8.90 19.36 15.58
C VAL A 176 9.77 19.41 14.33
N VAL A 177 9.37 20.24 13.39
CA VAL A 177 10.19 20.62 12.24
C VAL A 177 10.97 21.89 12.60
N LYS A 178 12.23 21.72 12.96
CA LYS A 178 13.05 22.78 13.60
C LYS A 178 13.42 23.92 12.67
N LYS A 179 13.54 23.67 11.37
CA LYS A 179 13.95 24.65 10.36
C LYS A 179 13.02 24.63 9.17
N SER A 180 12.78 25.79 8.56
CA SER A 180 12.13 25.85 7.26
C SER A 180 12.99 25.14 6.20
N PHE A 181 12.33 24.58 5.21
CA PHE A 181 12.97 23.89 4.08
C PHE A 181 12.20 24.15 2.79
N TRP A 182 12.82 23.83 1.68
CA TRP A 182 12.20 23.90 0.37
C TRP A 182 11.75 22.49 -0.06
N MET A 183 10.54 22.38 -0.56
CA MET A 183 9.99 21.12 -1.08
C MET A 183 9.56 21.34 -2.53
N GLY A 184 9.75 20.33 -3.38
CA GLY A 184 9.21 20.36 -4.74
C GLY A 184 7.71 20.62 -4.73
N GLU A 185 7.24 21.49 -5.62
CA GLU A 185 5.82 21.85 -5.72
C GLU A 185 4.97 20.69 -6.24
N ILE A 186 5.57 19.85 -7.06
CA ILE A 186 5.01 18.63 -7.63
C ILE A 186 6.04 17.49 -7.56
N GLU A 187 5.63 16.29 -7.87
CA GLU A 187 6.50 15.14 -8.07
C GLU A 187 7.53 15.43 -9.18
N VAL A 188 8.69 14.80 -9.10
CA VAL A 188 9.72 14.94 -10.13
C VAL A 188 9.21 14.35 -11.44
N SER A 189 9.10 15.17 -12.48
CA SER A 189 8.63 14.72 -13.80
C SER A 189 9.70 13.93 -14.56
N ASN A 190 9.27 13.17 -15.58
CA ASN A 190 10.18 12.43 -16.45
C ASN A 190 11.21 13.35 -17.11
N GLU A 191 10.81 14.53 -17.60
CA GLU A 191 11.75 15.48 -18.21
C GLU A 191 12.78 15.99 -17.20
N GLN A 192 12.34 16.29 -15.96
CA GLN A 192 13.24 16.73 -14.89
C GLN A 192 14.24 15.62 -14.53
N PHE A 193 13.74 14.40 -14.33
CA PHE A 193 14.57 13.26 -13.95
C PHE A 193 15.63 12.94 -15.04
N ARG A 194 15.24 13.00 -16.32
CA ARG A 194 16.14 12.79 -17.46
C ARG A 194 17.23 13.84 -17.61
N THR A 195 17.12 15.01 -16.99
CA THR A 195 18.24 15.97 -17.01
C THR A 195 19.48 15.44 -16.28
N ILE A 196 19.29 14.46 -15.39
CA ILE A 196 20.33 13.79 -14.62
C ILE A 196 20.57 12.36 -15.12
N PHE A 197 19.50 11.64 -15.49
CA PHE A 197 19.53 10.26 -15.99
C PHE A 197 18.85 10.19 -17.36
N PRO A 198 19.55 10.54 -18.44
CA PRO A 198 18.95 10.61 -19.79
C PRO A 198 18.30 9.29 -20.25
N GLU A 199 18.84 8.15 -19.79
CA GLU A 199 18.36 6.81 -20.16
C GLU A 199 17.15 6.35 -19.35
N HIS A 200 16.65 7.18 -18.41
CA HIS A 200 15.50 6.80 -17.59
C HIS A 200 14.25 6.62 -18.44
N ASP A 201 13.59 5.48 -18.23
CA ASP A 201 12.37 5.10 -18.93
C ASP A 201 11.31 4.63 -17.94
N SER A 202 10.30 5.46 -17.69
CA SER A 202 9.12 5.13 -16.88
C SER A 202 8.21 4.10 -17.56
N ARG A 203 8.44 3.80 -18.83
CA ARG A 203 7.76 2.77 -19.64
C ARG A 203 6.25 3.02 -19.74
N PHE A 204 5.51 1.94 -19.57
CA PHE A 204 4.05 1.94 -19.61
C PHE A 204 3.50 1.48 -18.27
N ASP A 205 2.38 2.05 -17.85
CA ASP A 205 1.63 1.48 -16.76
C ASP A 205 1.08 0.11 -17.16
N ARG A 206 1.10 -0.84 -16.22
CA ARG A 206 0.66 -2.23 -16.42
C ARG A 206 1.41 -3.05 -17.48
N GLN A 207 2.61 -2.66 -17.85
CA GLN A 207 3.45 -3.41 -18.79
C GLN A 207 3.72 -4.87 -18.39
N LEU A 208 3.60 -5.19 -17.10
CA LEU A 208 3.82 -6.53 -16.55
C LEU A 208 2.57 -7.42 -16.57
N TRP A 209 1.45 -6.94 -17.06
CA TRP A 209 0.26 -7.75 -17.21
C TRP A 209 0.41 -8.68 -18.42
N LYS A 210 -0.27 -9.81 -18.39
CA LYS A 210 -0.11 -11.00 -19.25
C LYS A 210 -0.16 -10.74 -20.76
N ASP A 211 -0.51 -9.54 -21.19
CA ASP A 211 -0.60 -9.21 -22.58
C ASP A 211 0.74 -8.66 -23.11
N HIS A 212 1.33 -9.41 -24.03
CA HIS A 212 2.57 -9.02 -24.69
C HIS A 212 2.33 -8.21 -25.97
N VAL A 213 1.09 -8.02 -26.38
CA VAL A 213 0.71 -7.33 -27.62
C VAL A 213 0.48 -5.84 -27.36
N HIS A 214 -0.13 -5.49 -26.24
CA HIS A 214 -0.41 -4.11 -25.87
C HIS A 214 0.45 -3.68 -24.66
N GLN A 215 1.19 -2.60 -24.84
CA GLN A 215 2.15 -2.10 -23.85
C GLN A 215 1.49 -1.39 -22.65
N GLY A 216 0.18 -1.24 -22.66
CA GLY A 216 -0.53 -0.48 -21.64
C GLY A 216 -0.51 1.03 -21.90
N TYR A 217 -0.77 1.81 -20.84
CA TYR A 217 -0.82 3.27 -20.92
C TYR A 217 0.59 3.88 -20.74
N PRO A 218 1.03 4.77 -21.64
CA PRO A 218 2.36 5.35 -21.53
C PRO A 218 2.49 6.21 -20.26
N ALA A 219 3.49 5.90 -19.45
CA ALA A 219 3.85 6.66 -18.24
C ALA A 219 5.12 7.50 -18.46
N ASN A 220 5.54 7.70 -19.71
CA ASN A 220 6.84 8.19 -20.11
C ASN A 220 6.82 9.58 -20.74
N LYS A 221 5.67 10.26 -20.70
CA LYS A 221 5.55 11.63 -21.19
C LYS A 221 6.37 12.58 -20.32
N PRO A 222 6.88 13.68 -20.89
CA PRO A 222 7.76 14.62 -20.18
C PRO A 222 7.17 15.12 -18.84
N GLU A 223 5.90 15.48 -18.86
CA GLU A 223 5.18 16.09 -17.74
C GLU A 223 4.63 15.07 -16.71
N GLN A 224 4.70 13.78 -17.01
CA GLN A 224 4.25 12.75 -16.06
C GLN A 224 5.32 12.49 -14.99
N PRO A 225 4.91 12.04 -13.77
CA PRO A 225 5.86 11.70 -12.72
C PRO A 225 6.84 10.62 -13.18
N ALA A 226 8.10 10.75 -12.79
CA ALA A 226 9.09 9.71 -12.98
C ALA A 226 8.77 8.54 -12.05
N ILE A 227 8.37 7.40 -12.61
CA ILE A 227 8.07 6.17 -11.88
C ILE A 227 9.14 5.10 -12.16
N ARG A 228 9.07 3.97 -11.47
CA ARG A 228 10.07 2.88 -11.53
C ARG A 228 11.46 3.34 -11.10
N VAL A 229 11.50 4.18 -10.10
CA VAL A 229 12.70 4.73 -9.47
C VAL A 229 12.84 4.09 -8.10
N SER A 230 13.95 3.44 -7.82
CA SER A 230 14.26 2.95 -6.48
C SER A 230 14.61 4.12 -5.54
N TRP A 231 14.61 3.84 -4.23
CA TRP A 231 15.05 4.84 -3.26
C TRP A 231 16.50 5.29 -3.50
N GLU A 232 17.38 4.35 -3.84
CA GLU A 232 18.77 4.62 -4.16
C GLU A 232 18.92 5.52 -5.38
N GLU A 233 18.15 5.27 -6.44
CA GLU A 233 18.15 6.11 -7.64
C GLU A 233 17.60 7.52 -7.35
N ALA A 234 16.57 7.63 -6.52
CA ALA A 234 16.06 8.93 -6.08
C ALA A 234 17.08 9.71 -5.25
N MET A 235 17.81 9.02 -4.35
CA MET A 235 18.89 9.63 -3.59
C MET A 235 20.07 10.04 -4.46
N ASP A 236 20.44 9.23 -5.46
CA ASP A 236 21.48 9.57 -6.43
C ASP A 236 21.10 10.77 -7.30
N PHE A 237 19.82 10.85 -7.71
CA PHE A 237 19.27 12.04 -8.37
C PHE A 237 19.44 13.28 -7.48
N CYS A 238 19.06 13.22 -6.23
CA CYS A 238 19.22 14.33 -5.27
C CYS A 238 20.67 14.72 -5.10
N LYS A 239 21.59 13.76 -4.99
CA LYS A 239 23.03 13.98 -4.86
C LYS A 239 23.60 14.71 -6.09
N LYS A 240 23.34 14.20 -7.28
CA LYS A 240 23.81 14.81 -8.54
C LYS A 240 23.21 16.21 -8.75
N LEU A 241 21.95 16.39 -8.36
CA LEU A 241 21.33 17.70 -8.41
C LEU A 241 21.95 18.66 -7.39
N SER A 242 22.33 18.17 -6.21
CA SER A 242 23.05 18.96 -5.20
C SER A 242 24.42 19.41 -5.73
N GLU A 243 25.18 18.51 -6.32
CA GLU A 243 26.50 18.81 -6.91
C GLU A 243 26.37 19.86 -8.03
N ARG A 244 25.36 19.71 -8.89
CA ARG A 244 25.12 20.61 -10.03
C ARG A 244 24.68 22.01 -9.61
N THR A 245 23.90 22.13 -8.54
CA THR A 245 23.30 23.40 -8.12
C THR A 245 24.03 24.07 -6.96
N GLY A 246 24.97 23.37 -6.31
CA GLY A 246 25.62 23.83 -5.09
C GLY A 246 24.68 23.91 -3.89
N ARG A 247 23.50 23.28 -3.94
CA ARG A 247 22.49 23.26 -2.89
C ARG A 247 22.44 21.90 -2.23
N ASN A 248 22.02 21.87 -0.98
CA ASN A 248 21.76 20.60 -0.30
C ASN A 248 20.34 20.10 -0.62
N ILE A 249 20.24 19.16 -1.55
CA ILE A 249 18.99 18.57 -2.00
C ILE A 249 18.97 17.10 -1.63
N THR A 250 17.86 16.65 -1.04
CA THR A 250 17.66 15.27 -0.59
C THR A 250 16.18 14.95 -0.59
N LEU A 251 15.84 13.68 -0.42
CA LEU A 251 14.46 13.29 -0.12
C LEU A 251 14.05 13.89 1.25
N PRO A 252 12.78 14.28 1.42
CA PRO A 252 12.30 14.74 2.72
C PRO A 252 12.35 13.59 3.74
N THR A 253 12.50 13.93 5.00
CA THR A 253 12.21 12.98 6.07
C THR A 253 10.70 12.78 6.18
N GLU A 254 10.28 11.66 6.76
CA GLU A 254 8.86 11.38 7.03
C GLU A 254 8.16 12.56 7.73
N ALA A 255 8.77 13.08 8.79
CA ALA A 255 8.24 14.24 9.51
C ALA A 255 8.14 15.52 8.66
N GLN A 256 9.07 15.75 7.75
CA GLN A 256 9.00 16.87 6.82
C GLN A 256 7.88 16.68 5.79
N TRP A 257 7.76 15.46 5.28
CA TRP A 257 6.73 15.12 4.32
C TRP A 257 5.33 15.25 4.94
N GLU A 258 5.10 14.64 6.09
CA GLU A 258 3.79 14.69 6.75
C GLU A 258 3.42 16.13 7.18
N TRP A 259 4.40 16.90 7.69
CA TRP A 259 4.19 18.31 8.02
C TRP A 259 3.73 19.12 6.81
N ALA A 260 4.38 18.94 5.67
CA ALA A 260 4.03 19.63 4.42
C ALA A 260 2.66 19.17 3.91
N CYS A 261 2.41 17.86 3.90
CA CYS A 261 1.17 17.25 3.45
C CYS A 261 -0.04 17.74 4.26
N ARG A 262 0.07 17.80 5.59
CA ARG A 262 -1.03 18.27 6.46
C ARG A 262 -1.35 19.74 6.28
N ALA A 263 -0.41 20.57 5.89
CA ALA A 263 -0.61 22.02 5.63
C ALA A 263 -1.38 22.78 6.74
N GLY A 264 -1.30 22.30 7.99
CA GLY A 264 -2.02 22.87 9.14
C GLY A 264 -3.30 22.13 9.54
N SER A 265 -3.77 21.18 8.74
CA SER A 265 -4.98 20.40 9.02
C SER A 265 -4.72 19.23 9.94
N ASP A 266 -5.67 18.94 10.82
CA ASP A 266 -5.77 17.72 11.62
C ASP A 266 -6.86 16.75 11.08
N ASP A 267 -7.50 17.13 9.98
CA ASP A 267 -8.42 16.26 9.26
C ASP A 267 -7.73 15.06 8.60
N THR A 268 -8.53 14.14 8.06
CA THR A 268 -8.03 12.96 7.32
C THR A 268 -7.14 13.38 6.16
N PHE A 269 -7.54 14.43 5.42
CA PHE A 269 -6.79 15.04 4.33
C PHE A 269 -6.59 16.52 4.60
N TRP A 270 -5.58 17.14 4.00
CA TRP A 270 -5.33 18.58 4.16
C TRP A 270 -6.51 19.45 3.70
N TYR A 271 -7.35 18.95 2.83
CA TYR A 271 -8.54 19.62 2.29
C TYR A 271 -9.86 19.16 2.95
N GLY A 272 -9.82 18.29 3.96
CA GLY A 272 -10.99 17.88 4.75
C GLY A 272 -11.14 16.37 4.96
N SER A 273 -12.39 15.95 5.04
CA SER A 273 -12.75 14.56 5.32
C SER A 273 -13.02 13.74 4.05
N LEU A 274 -13.38 12.46 4.22
CA LEU A 274 -13.80 11.55 3.15
C LEU A 274 -15.00 12.04 2.31
N ASN A 275 -15.70 13.09 2.76
CA ASN A 275 -16.81 13.70 2.03
C ASN A 275 -16.39 14.87 1.13
N ALA A 276 -15.09 15.18 1.07
CA ALA A 276 -14.58 16.25 0.21
C ALA A 276 -14.69 15.88 -1.28
N ASP A 277 -14.69 16.91 -2.13
CA ASP A 277 -14.62 16.74 -3.57
C ASP A 277 -13.16 16.49 -4.00
N PHE A 278 -12.78 15.22 -4.08
CA PHE A 278 -11.42 14.79 -4.41
C PHE A 278 -10.94 15.25 -5.78
N SER A 279 -11.86 15.48 -6.73
CA SER A 279 -11.50 15.87 -8.10
C SER A 279 -10.67 17.16 -8.18
N LYS A 280 -10.77 18.01 -7.16
CA LYS A 280 -10.03 19.27 -7.09
C LYS A 280 -8.64 19.17 -6.50
N PHE A 281 -8.35 18.08 -5.79
CA PHE A 281 -7.19 18.01 -4.91
C PHE A 281 -6.32 16.79 -5.16
N GLU A 282 -6.91 15.70 -5.68
CA GLU A 282 -6.25 14.43 -5.84
C GLU A 282 -6.31 13.94 -7.29
N ASN A 283 -5.23 13.29 -7.74
CA ASN A 283 -5.24 12.51 -8.96
C ASN A 283 -5.48 11.05 -8.58
N MET A 284 -6.76 10.70 -8.47
CA MET A 284 -7.20 9.37 -8.04
C MET A 284 -7.60 8.52 -9.22
N ALA A 285 -7.73 7.22 -8.96
CA ALA A 285 -8.42 6.31 -9.86
C ALA A 285 -9.89 6.75 -9.99
N ASP A 286 -10.22 7.37 -11.10
CA ASP A 286 -11.54 7.93 -11.43
C ASP A 286 -12.09 7.34 -12.74
N LYS A 287 -13.04 8.03 -13.38
CA LYS A 287 -13.61 7.58 -14.66
C LYS A 287 -12.57 7.45 -15.78
N GLN A 288 -11.42 8.14 -15.70
CA GLN A 288 -10.36 7.99 -16.69
C GLN A 288 -9.71 6.60 -16.60
N LEU A 289 -9.71 5.96 -15.43
CA LEU A 289 -9.22 4.60 -15.27
C LEU A 289 -9.95 3.60 -16.17
N ASN A 290 -11.22 3.83 -16.49
CA ASN A 290 -11.98 2.97 -17.40
C ASN A 290 -11.34 2.89 -18.80
N LYS A 291 -10.62 3.92 -19.21
CA LYS A 291 -9.86 3.93 -20.47
C LYS A 291 -8.62 3.04 -20.41
N MET A 292 -8.14 2.77 -19.21
CA MET A 292 -6.98 1.93 -18.95
C MET A 292 -7.35 0.55 -18.44
N ALA A 293 -8.57 0.36 -17.95
CA ALA A 293 -9.04 -0.91 -17.46
C ALA A 293 -9.11 -1.89 -18.63
N VAL A 294 -8.42 -3.01 -18.48
CA VAL A 294 -8.29 -4.03 -19.52
C VAL A 294 -8.73 -5.38 -18.97
N ARG A 295 -9.33 -6.19 -19.83
CA ARG A 295 -9.83 -7.51 -19.47
C ARG A 295 -8.91 -8.60 -19.99
N GLY A 296 -8.45 -9.46 -19.08
CA GLY A 296 -7.76 -10.70 -19.46
C GLY A 296 -6.45 -10.47 -20.21
N VAL A 297 -6.22 -11.28 -21.23
CA VAL A 297 -5.00 -11.32 -22.04
C VAL A 297 -5.06 -10.33 -23.21
N ASP A 298 -6.25 -9.99 -23.65
CA ASP A 298 -6.49 -9.02 -24.74
C ASP A 298 -7.03 -7.72 -24.13
N PRO A 299 -6.22 -6.65 -24.04
CA PRO A 299 -6.60 -5.40 -23.40
C PRO A 299 -7.62 -4.66 -24.25
N GLN A 300 -8.87 -4.96 -24.04
CA GLN A 300 -9.98 -4.18 -24.55
C GLN A 300 -10.55 -3.34 -23.40
N PRO A 301 -10.93 -2.09 -23.65
CA PRO A 301 -11.65 -1.33 -22.66
C PRO A 301 -12.88 -2.11 -22.17
N MET A 302 -13.04 -2.22 -20.86
CA MET A 302 -14.17 -2.94 -20.30
C MET A 302 -15.46 -2.18 -20.60
N SER A 303 -16.46 -2.91 -21.10
CA SER A 303 -17.81 -2.38 -21.29
C SER A 303 -18.56 -2.39 -19.96
N GLU A 304 -19.42 -1.39 -19.72
CA GLU A 304 -20.33 -1.36 -18.57
C GLU A 304 -21.25 -2.60 -18.51
N ASN A 305 -21.51 -3.22 -19.66
CA ASN A 305 -22.27 -4.45 -19.77
C ASN A 305 -21.48 -5.70 -19.39
N ASP A 306 -20.18 -5.57 -19.15
CA ASP A 306 -19.35 -6.70 -18.75
C ASP A 306 -19.63 -7.07 -17.29
N SER A 307 -19.91 -8.36 -17.04
CA SER A 307 -20.21 -8.85 -15.69
C SER A 307 -19.10 -8.60 -14.67
N TRP A 308 -17.88 -8.44 -15.14
CA TRP A 308 -16.71 -8.18 -14.34
C TRP A 308 -16.38 -6.68 -14.16
N TYR A 309 -17.06 -5.79 -14.88
CA TYR A 309 -16.83 -4.35 -14.86
C TYR A 309 -16.76 -3.79 -13.43
N LYS A 310 -17.74 -4.11 -12.61
CA LYS A 310 -17.84 -3.65 -11.22
C LYS A 310 -16.73 -4.15 -10.28
N TYR A 311 -15.99 -5.19 -10.68
CA TYR A 311 -14.89 -5.74 -9.87
C TYR A 311 -13.52 -5.22 -10.27
N TYR A 312 -13.34 -4.77 -11.51
CA TYR A 312 -12.05 -4.37 -12.07
C TYR A 312 -11.96 -2.90 -12.39
N THR A 313 -13.08 -2.20 -12.44
CA THR A 313 -13.10 -0.76 -12.59
C THR A 313 -13.41 -0.11 -11.25
N TYR A 314 -12.57 0.82 -10.84
CA TYR A 314 -12.92 1.69 -9.74
C TYR A 314 -14.20 2.43 -10.11
N GLN A 315 -15.26 2.15 -9.36
CA GLN A 315 -16.49 2.93 -9.45
C GLN A 315 -16.34 4.08 -8.45
N PRO A 316 -16.04 5.30 -8.89
CA PRO A 316 -16.06 6.42 -7.97
C PRO A 316 -17.43 6.43 -7.31
N LYS A 317 -17.45 6.42 -5.99
CA LYS A 317 -18.68 6.58 -5.23
C LYS A 317 -19.41 7.81 -5.79
N GLU A 318 -20.66 7.93 -5.49
CA GLU A 318 -21.69 8.90 -5.94
C GLU A 318 -21.20 10.32 -6.35
N ASN A 319 -19.98 10.69 -6.03
CA ASN A 319 -19.40 12.00 -6.37
C ASN A 319 -19.03 12.16 -7.85
N GLY A 320 -19.10 11.11 -8.65
CA GLY A 320 -18.88 11.16 -10.09
C GLY A 320 -17.55 11.77 -10.51
N VAL A 321 -16.50 11.59 -9.67
CA VAL A 321 -15.19 12.21 -9.88
C VAL A 321 -14.64 11.87 -11.25
N ASP A 322 -14.29 12.89 -11.99
CA ASP A 322 -13.60 12.82 -13.28
C ASP A 322 -12.75 14.08 -13.38
N ASP A 323 -11.51 13.99 -12.95
CA ASP A 323 -10.58 15.12 -12.98
C ASP A 323 -9.95 15.32 -14.36
N GLY A 324 -10.24 14.43 -15.30
CA GLY A 324 -9.75 14.48 -16.67
C GLY A 324 -8.27 14.13 -16.82
N ASN A 325 -7.56 13.89 -15.73
CA ASN A 325 -6.14 13.62 -15.72
C ASN A 325 -5.86 12.15 -15.51
N MET A 326 -4.89 11.66 -16.23
CA MET A 326 -4.40 10.30 -16.11
C MET A 326 -2.88 10.34 -16.05
N LEU A 327 -2.29 9.90 -14.94
CA LEU A 327 -0.84 9.85 -14.75
C LEU A 327 -0.13 11.21 -14.98
N GLN A 328 -0.74 12.32 -14.59
CA GLN A 328 -0.10 13.65 -14.63
C GLN A 328 0.25 14.12 -13.23
N VAL A 329 1.31 14.92 -13.12
CA VAL A 329 1.59 15.66 -11.88
C VAL A 329 0.54 16.76 -11.68
N LYS A 330 0.13 16.97 -10.45
CA LYS A 330 -0.87 17.98 -10.07
C LYS A 330 -0.30 19.10 -9.27
#